data_ad007f71688a99285ae2b36a7ca6fc2f
#
_entry.id   ad007f71688a99285ae2b36a7ca6fc2f
#
_cell.length_a   1.000
_cell.length_b   1.000
_cell.length_c   1.000
_cell.angle_alpha   90.00
_cell.angle_beta   90.00
_cell.angle_gamma   90.00
#
_symmetry.space_group_name_H-M   'P 1'
#
loop_
_entity.id
_entity.type
_entity.pdbx_description
1 polymer ?
#
loop_
_entity_poly.entity_id
_entity_poly.type
_entity_poly.pdbx_seq_one_letter_code
_entity_poly.pdbx_strand_id
1 'polypeptide(L)'
;MKLLKYSAAALALSPVCVFAQDANEDIVVTASGFEQPRSETGQAISVLDNARLEELQANSIIDALRTLPGVAIATRGPVGSQSSVFLRGGNSSQTLVLIDGVRINDPSSPNAAFDFGALLTGNVGRVEVLRGPNSIIWGSQAIGGVVNVQSLSPTQALAVNAGAEYGFADTLRANANLSGTSGLFEGSIGGAFYRTDGISALAGGAEKDGFENWAANGRLKVNVAENFALDFRGYYNRGTIEFDSPFGVGADGLPVARNRQFIGYVGANFDLADGRFQNRVSYARTDITRVGTDPVVFSFNNFDVKGTIDRFEYHSAFDVTDAVTLVFGADHERTFASTSFEGAPADIARNQVTSGFGQLIVRPVTGLTITGGVRHDDYSDYGGQTTLGGNIAYTPNGGDTVLRATYGEGFRAPTLSEGQPPFGNPNLKPETARNFDLGLEHRFLDNNAQVYATYFNRKSSDLIAFSFTTFQSENIDQVDTDGIEVGFALQPTDGLNIQANYTLTNAINRSAGANLGNRLALRPQHSGSLTIDWQTPWRLKLGASVLLAGDSFDNASNSVRLDGYTLAHLRASYPLNDQLELYGRVENLFDTQYVQVAGFNTYGRNAHFGIRAKF
;
A
#
# COMPACT_ATOMS: atom_id res chain seq x y z
N MET A 1 -65.96 -43.53 17.76
CA MET A 1 -65.21 -43.50 16.50
C MET A 1 -65.06 -42.06 16.03
N LYS A 2 -63.98 -41.39 16.40
CA LYS A 2 -63.61 -40.10 15.86
C LYS A 2 -62.07 -40.10 15.73
N LEU A 3 -61.61 -40.08 14.49
CA LEU A 3 -60.20 -40.01 14.14
C LEU A 3 -59.65 -38.58 14.39
N LEU A 4 -58.65 -38.47 15.26
CA LEU A 4 -57.81 -37.28 15.34
C LEU A 4 -56.75 -37.33 14.25
N LYS A 5 -56.70 -36.29 13.41
CA LYS A 5 -55.61 -36.03 12.44
C LYS A 5 -54.54 -35.24 13.14
N TYR A 6 -53.35 -35.79 13.25
CA TYR A 6 -52.14 -35.06 13.61
C TYR A 6 -51.53 -34.39 12.39
N SER A 7 -51.48 -33.07 12.38
CA SER A 7 -50.71 -32.31 11.41
C SER A 7 -49.27 -32.18 11.93
N ALA A 8 -48.34 -32.83 11.27
CA ALA A 8 -46.91 -32.63 11.50
C ALA A 8 -46.49 -31.36 10.79
N ALA A 9 -46.10 -30.35 11.54
CA ALA A 9 -45.40 -29.16 11.02
C ALA A 9 -43.98 -29.56 10.74
N ALA A 10 -43.59 -29.59 9.46
CA ALA A 10 -42.21 -29.71 9.03
C ALA A 10 -41.52 -28.38 9.27
N LEU A 11 -40.64 -28.31 10.27
CA LEU A 11 -39.63 -27.24 10.39
C LEU A 11 -38.66 -27.41 9.24
N ALA A 12 -38.72 -26.50 8.28
CA ALA A 12 -37.69 -26.35 7.26
C ALA A 12 -36.43 -25.84 7.95
N LEU A 13 -35.44 -26.71 8.14
CA LEU A 13 -34.08 -26.35 8.44
C LEU A 13 -33.50 -25.66 7.21
N SER A 14 -33.48 -24.34 7.22
CA SER A 14 -32.69 -23.57 6.27
C SER A 14 -31.20 -23.93 6.49
N PRO A 15 -30.43 -24.18 5.43
CA PRO A 15 -29.00 -24.37 5.62
C PRO A 15 -28.41 -23.06 6.15
N VAL A 16 -27.89 -23.09 7.36
CA VAL A 16 -27.02 -22.06 7.90
C VAL A 16 -25.79 -22.09 6.99
N CYS A 17 -25.65 -21.10 6.12
CA CYS A 17 -24.37 -20.82 5.50
C CYS A 17 -23.42 -20.45 6.64
N VAL A 18 -22.70 -21.43 7.13
CA VAL A 18 -21.46 -21.19 7.85
C VAL A 18 -20.56 -20.51 6.82
N PHE A 19 -20.38 -19.20 6.95
CA PHE A 19 -19.26 -18.55 6.30
C PHE A 19 -18.03 -19.18 6.95
N ALA A 20 -17.47 -20.19 6.29
CA ALA A 20 -16.11 -20.60 6.55
C ALA A 20 -15.28 -19.34 6.32
N GLN A 21 -14.69 -18.83 7.37
CA GLN A 21 -13.63 -17.83 7.28
C GLN A 21 -12.61 -18.42 6.31
N ASP A 22 -12.47 -17.80 5.13
CA ASP A 22 -11.67 -18.35 4.05
C ASP A 22 -10.27 -18.63 4.59
N ALA A 23 -9.83 -19.89 4.46
CA ALA A 23 -8.48 -20.31 4.82
C ALA A 23 -7.37 -19.49 4.10
N ASN A 24 -7.75 -18.73 3.07
CA ASN A 24 -6.89 -17.82 2.32
C ASN A 24 -6.60 -16.47 3.02
N GLU A 25 -7.36 -16.05 4.04
CA GLU A 25 -7.11 -14.78 4.74
C GLU A 25 -5.82 -14.80 5.57
N ASP A 26 -5.37 -15.96 5.99
CA ASP A 26 -4.19 -16.14 6.82
C ASP A 26 -2.88 -16.33 6.03
N ILE A 27 -2.92 -16.40 4.70
CA ILE A 27 -1.73 -16.54 3.85
C ILE A 27 -1.24 -15.16 3.40
N VAL A 28 0.06 -14.92 3.51
CA VAL A 28 0.72 -13.69 3.06
C VAL A 28 1.93 -14.02 2.18
N VAL A 29 2.20 -13.17 1.20
CA VAL A 29 3.31 -13.33 0.26
C VAL A 29 4.41 -12.30 0.50
N THR A 30 4.03 -11.10 0.94
CA THR A 30 4.95 -9.95 1.03
C THR A 30 6.10 -10.16 2.01
N ALA A 31 5.93 -11.03 3.01
CA ALA A 31 6.95 -11.25 4.04
C ALA A 31 8.18 -12.05 3.55
N SER A 32 7.97 -13.06 2.69
CA SER A 32 9.03 -13.98 2.23
C SER A 32 9.17 -14.06 0.71
N GLY A 33 8.26 -13.45 -0.05
CA GLY A 33 8.16 -13.59 -1.50
C GLY A 33 7.48 -14.89 -1.95
N PHE A 34 7.11 -15.76 -1.02
CA PHE A 34 6.34 -16.99 -1.21
C PHE A 34 5.15 -17.03 -0.25
N GLU A 35 4.16 -17.86 -0.56
CA GLU A 35 2.99 -18.05 0.29
C GLU A 35 3.40 -18.67 1.63
N GLN A 36 3.01 -18.02 2.72
CA GLN A 36 3.20 -18.53 4.08
C GLN A 36 2.07 -18.11 5.00
N PRO A 37 1.72 -18.89 6.04
CA PRO A 37 0.76 -18.49 7.04
C PRO A 37 1.17 -17.19 7.75
N ARG A 38 0.24 -16.25 7.91
CA ARG A 38 0.47 -15.01 8.64
C ARG A 38 0.88 -15.26 10.10
N SER A 39 0.39 -16.34 10.69
CA SER A 39 0.73 -16.76 12.04
C SER A 39 2.18 -17.20 12.21
N GLU A 40 2.86 -17.58 11.13
CA GLU A 40 4.26 -17.99 11.09
C GLU A 40 5.22 -16.83 10.82
N THR A 41 4.72 -15.63 10.53
CA THR A 41 5.58 -14.45 10.35
C THR A 41 5.65 -13.60 11.62
N GLY A 42 6.87 -13.25 12.04
CA GLY A 42 7.10 -12.36 13.18
C GLY A 42 6.86 -10.88 12.86
N GLN A 43 6.63 -10.53 11.61
CA GLN A 43 6.42 -9.14 11.17
C GLN A 43 4.96 -8.72 11.30
N ALA A 44 4.72 -7.42 11.53
CA ALA A 44 3.37 -6.86 11.58
C ALA A 44 2.82 -6.65 10.17
N ILE A 45 1.84 -7.45 9.77
CA ILE A 45 1.20 -7.39 8.45
C ILE A 45 -0.29 -7.09 8.62
N SER A 46 -0.80 -6.15 7.83
CA SER A 46 -2.22 -5.93 7.62
C SER A 46 -2.63 -6.36 6.23
N VAL A 47 -3.78 -6.98 6.12
CA VAL A 47 -4.36 -7.43 4.86
C VAL A 47 -5.73 -6.79 4.70
N LEU A 48 -5.99 -6.23 3.53
CA LEU A 48 -7.29 -5.77 3.08
C LEU A 48 -7.63 -6.57 1.83
N ASP A 49 -8.61 -7.44 1.92
CA ASP A 49 -9.12 -8.21 0.80
C ASP A 49 -10.14 -7.42 -0.03
N ASN A 50 -10.60 -7.99 -1.13
CA ASN A 50 -11.59 -7.35 -2.00
C ASN A 50 -12.92 -7.09 -1.26
N ALA A 51 -13.37 -8.00 -0.40
CA ALA A 51 -14.60 -7.84 0.36
C ALA A 51 -14.50 -6.62 1.29
N ARG A 52 -13.37 -6.47 1.98
CA ARG A 52 -13.11 -5.32 2.85
C ARG A 52 -13.02 -4.00 2.09
N LEU A 53 -12.37 -3.99 0.92
CA LEU A 53 -12.31 -2.81 0.05
C LEU A 53 -13.71 -2.39 -0.43
N GLU A 54 -14.58 -3.35 -0.77
CA GLU A 54 -15.96 -3.11 -1.16
C GLU A 54 -16.83 -2.61 0.00
N GLU A 55 -16.67 -3.18 1.21
CA GLU A 55 -17.36 -2.72 2.42
C GLU A 55 -16.99 -1.28 2.77
N LEU A 56 -15.71 -0.95 2.68
CA LEU A 56 -15.22 0.42 2.89
C LEU A 56 -15.70 1.38 1.78
N GLN A 57 -16.19 0.87 0.65
CA GLN A 57 -16.50 1.64 -0.56
C GLN A 57 -15.33 2.52 -0.98
N ALA A 58 -14.10 2.01 -0.79
CA ALA A 58 -12.88 2.74 -1.07
C ALA A 58 -12.70 2.97 -2.58
N ASN A 59 -12.48 4.20 -3.00
CA ASN A 59 -12.25 4.56 -4.39
C ASN A 59 -10.78 4.48 -4.78
N SER A 60 -9.92 4.80 -3.83
CA SER A 60 -8.46 4.76 -3.97
C SER A 60 -7.86 3.85 -2.88
N ILE A 61 -6.64 3.41 -3.12
CA ILE A 61 -5.89 2.65 -2.12
C ILE A 61 -5.65 3.48 -0.85
N ILE A 62 -5.50 4.80 -0.97
CA ILE A 62 -5.32 5.71 0.18
C ILE A 62 -6.49 5.61 1.15
N ASP A 63 -7.73 5.58 0.65
CA ASP A 63 -8.93 5.53 1.49
C ASP A 63 -8.95 4.27 2.37
N ALA A 64 -8.53 3.14 1.79
CA ALA A 64 -8.39 1.89 2.51
C ALA A 64 -7.22 1.92 3.51
N LEU A 65 -6.06 2.43 3.10
CA LEU A 65 -4.86 2.51 3.94
C LEU A 65 -5.06 3.38 5.19
N ARG A 66 -5.92 4.42 5.14
CA ARG A 66 -6.27 5.27 6.30
C ARG A 66 -6.90 4.50 7.46
N THR A 67 -7.47 3.33 7.18
CA THR A 67 -8.09 2.48 8.22
C THR A 67 -7.09 1.56 8.92
N LEU A 68 -5.83 1.52 8.48
CA LEU A 68 -4.81 0.62 9.01
C LEU A 68 -3.96 1.27 10.10
N PRO A 69 -3.50 0.49 11.10
CA PRO A 69 -2.58 0.99 12.12
C PRO A 69 -1.21 1.35 11.53
N GLY A 70 -0.55 2.35 12.12
CA GLY A 70 0.80 2.75 11.73
C GLY A 70 0.90 3.47 10.39
N VAL A 71 -0.23 3.85 9.77
CA VAL A 71 -0.29 4.56 8.49
C VAL A 71 -0.68 6.01 8.73
N ALA A 72 0.14 6.93 8.23
CA ALA A 72 -0.20 8.34 8.11
C ALA A 72 -0.14 8.75 6.64
N ILE A 73 -1.02 9.69 6.25
CA ILE A 73 -1.17 10.13 4.86
C ILE A 73 -1.22 11.65 4.82
N ALA A 74 -0.48 12.22 3.87
CA ALA A 74 -0.56 13.64 3.54
C ALA A 74 -0.83 13.81 2.05
N THR A 75 -1.91 14.52 1.74
CA THR A 75 -2.37 14.80 0.37
C THR A 75 -2.35 16.30 0.13
N ARG A 76 -1.84 16.74 -1.02
CA ARG A 76 -1.72 18.14 -1.44
C ARG A 76 -2.88 18.54 -2.34
N GLY A 77 -4.11 18.53 -1.81
CA GLY A 77 -5.30 18.93 -2.56
C GLY A 77 -6.32 17.79 -2.78
N PRO A 78 -7.17 17.90 -3.83
CA PRO A 78 -8.22 16.94 -4.12
C PRO A 78 -7.70 15.58 -4.62
N VAL A 79 -8.61 14.66 -4.96
CA VAL A 79 -8.28 13.35 -5.55
C VAL A 79 -7.42 13.53 -6.80
N GLY A 80 -6.39 12.71 -6.94
CA GLY A 80 -5.39 12.82 -8.01
C GLY A 80 -4.15 13.59 -7.59
N SER A 81 -4.25 14.49 -6.61
CA SER A 81 -3.12 15.27 -6.11
C SER A 81 -2.08 14.39 -5.42
N GLN A 82 -0.83 14.87 -5.41
CA GLN A 82 0.29 14.17 -4.80
C GLN A 82 -0.04 13.71 -3.38
N SER A 83 0.07 12.41 -3.15
CA SER A 83 -0.29 11.77 -1.89
C SER A 83 0.83 10.88 -1.39
N SER A 84 1.32 11.19 -0.19
CA SER A 84 2.42 10.50 0.49
C SER A 84 1.88 9.59 1.58
N VAL A 85 2.40 8.36 1.63
CA VAL A 85 2.12 7.40 2.70
C VAL A 85 3.36 7.23 3.57
N PHE A 86 3.18 7.34 4.87
CA PHE A 86 4.22 7.22 5.89
C PHE A 86 3.90 6.02 6.78
N LEU A 87 4.76 5.01 6.77
CA LEU A 87 4.62 3.85 7.63
C LEU A 87 5.43 4.04 8.91
N ARG A 88 4.74 4.00 10.07
CA ARG A 88 5.36 4.17 11.40
C ARG A 88 6.34 5.35 11.44
N GLY A 89 5.90 6.52 10.93
CA GLY A 89 6.70 7.75 10.91
C GLY A 89 7.91 7.76 9.94
N GLY A 90 8.12 6.71 9.13
CA GLY A 90 9.12 6.70 8.07
C GLY A 90 8.85 7.72 6.96
N ASN A 91 9.85 8.05 6.16
CA ASN A 91 9.65 8.86 4.96
C ASN A 91 8.85 8.07 3.91
N SER A 92 8.08 8.77 3.06
CA SER A 92 7.37 8.12 1.95
C SER A 92 8.32 7.43 0.96
N SER A 93 9.55 7.93 0.81
CA SER A 93 10.63 7.31 0.04
C SER A 93 11.14 5.98 0.62
N GLN A 94 10.83 5.71 1.88
CA GLN A 94 11.19 4.48 2.61
C GLN A 94 10.09 3.41 2.55
N THR A 95 9.01 3.67 1.80
CA THR A 95 7.92 2.73 1.55
C THR A 95 8.05 2.16 0.15
N LEU A 96 8.33 0.87 0.06
CA LEU A 96 8.30 0.17 -1.23
C LEU A 96 6.85 -0.12 -1.62
N VAL A 97 6.51 0.19 -2.88
CA VAL A 97 5.18 -0.11 -3.43
C VAL A 97 5.31 -1.12 -4.55
N LEU A 98 4.48 -2.15 -4.46
CA LEU A 98 4.42 -3.23 -5.44
C LEU A 98 3.00 -3.32 -6.03
N ILE A 99 2.91 -3.61 -7.32
CA ILE A 99 1.68 -4.07 -7.97
C ILE A 99 1.95 -5.48 -8.48
N ASP A 100 1.17 -6.45 -7.99
CA ASP A 100 1.37 -7.87 -8.26
C ASP A 100 2.82 -8.35 -8.02
N GLY A 101 3.48 -7.80 -6.98
CA GLY A 101 4.87 -8.12 -6.66
C GLY A 101 5.92 -7.38 -7.50
N VAL A 102 5.54 -6.55 -8.45
CA VAL A 102 6.47 -5.75 -9.27
C VAL A 102 6.60 -4.34 -8.69
N ARG A 103 7.82 -3.86 -8.53
CA ARG A 103 8.16 -2.53 -8.02
C ARG A 103 7.65 -1.43 -8.94
N ILE A 104 6.97 -0.42 -8.36
CA ILE A 104 6.42 0.74 -9.10
C ILE A 104 6.93 2.09 -8.57
N ASN A 105 7.82 2.12 -7.60
CA ASN A 105 8.43 3.36 -7.15
C ASN A 105 9.12 4.07 -8.32
N ASP A 106 8.87 5.39 -8.46
CA ASP A 106 9.33 6.17 -9.60
C ASP A 106 10.81 6.55 -9.47
N PRO A 107 11.72 6.00 -10.29
CA PRO A 107 13.15 6.30 -10.21
C PRO A 107 13.50 7.71 -10.68
N SER A 108 12.59 8.39 -11.37
CA SER A 108 12.74 9.76 -11.83
C SER A 108 12.20 10.79 -10.85
N SER A 109 11.52 10.35 -9.80
CA SER A 109 11.10 11.20 -8.68
C SER A 109 12.31 11.65 -7.87
N PRO A 110 12.35 12.90 -7.38
CA PRO A 110 13.48 13.41 -6.61
C PRO A 110 13.91 12.51 -5.43
N ASN A 111 12.97 11.82 -4.80
CA ASN A 111 13.24 10.93 -3.65
C ASN A 111 12.74 9.50 -3.87
N ALA A 112 12.34 9.12 -5.09
CA ALA A 112 11.73 7.84 -5.47
C ALA A 112 10.52 7.43 -4.61
N ALA A 113 9.84 8.36 -3.95
CA ALA A 113 8.58 8.09 -3.29
C ALA A 113 7.51 7.78 -4.33
N PHE A 114 6.66 6.79 -4.03
CA PHE A 114 5.49 6.53 -4.85
C PHE A 114 4.39 7.54 -4.54
N ASP A 115 3.77 8.06 -5.59
CA ASP A 115 2.59 8.92 -5.48
C ASP A 115 1.31 8.06 -5.53
N PHE A 116 0.62 7.98 -4.41
CA PHE A 116 -0.59 7.17 -4.28
C PHE A 116 -1.85 7.86 -4.84
N GLY A 117 -1.76 9.13 -5.24
CA GLY A 117 -2.93 9.94 -5.62
C GLY A 117 -3.77 9.36 -6.77
N ALA A 118 -3.13 8.63 -7.68
CA ALA A 118 -3.77 8.03 -8.84
C ALA A 118 -4.01 6.51 -8.73
N LEU A 119 -3.76 5.89 -7.58
CA LEU A 119 -3.90 4.44 -7.42
C LEU A 119 -5.32 4.06 -6.99
N LEU A 120 -6.14 3.67 -7.99
CA LEU A 120 -7.55 3.32 -7.83
C LEU A 120 -7.75 1.84 -7.44
N THR A 121 -8.90 1.53 -6.83
CA THR A 121 -9.25 0.16 -6.36
C THR A 121 -9.97 -0.71 -7.38
N GLY A 122 -10.15 -0.28 -8.63
CA GLY A 122 -11.10 -0.87 -9.60
C GLY A 122 -10.92 -2.36 -9.95
N ASN A 123 -9.72 -2.92 -9.85
CA ASN A 123 -9.44 -4.36 -10.07
C ASN A 123 -8.43 -4.86 -9.02
N VAL A 124 -8.60 -4.43 -7.79
CA VAL A 124 -7.75 -4.85 -6.68
C VAL A 124 -8.44 -5.97 -5.91
N GLY A 125 -7.77 -7.11 -5.81
CA GLY A 125 -8.23 -8.26 -5.04
C GLY A 125 -7.75 -8.21 -3.59
N ARG A 126 -6.56 -7.62 -3.36
CA ARG A 126 -5.93 -7.64 -2.05
C ARG A 126 -4.88 -6.54 -1.91
N VAL A 127 -4.73 -6.01 -0.72
CA VAL A 127 -3.63 -5.11 -0.34
C VAL A 127 -2.97 -5.66 0.91
N GLU A 128 -1.67 -5.96 0.82
CA GLU A 128 -0.85 -6.33 1.97
C GLU A 128 0.03 -5.14 2.37
N VAL A 129 0.02 -4.79 3.65
CA VAL A 129 0.87 -3.74 4.22
C VAL A 129 1.76 -4.34 5.28
N LEU A 130 3.02 -4.50 4.93
CA LEU A 130 4.07 -4.96 5.83
C LEU A 130 4.74 -3.74 6.46
N ARG A 131 4.76 -3.67 7.79
CA ARG A 131 5.35 -2.57 8.54
C ARG A 131 6.69 -2.98 9.13
N GLY A 132 7.66 -2.09 9.02
CA GLY A 132 9.05 -2.34 9.39
C GLY A 132 9.91 -2.84 8.23
N PRO A 133 11.24 -2.91 8.39
CA PRO A 133 12.17 -3.27 7.33
C PRO A 133 11.94 -4.69 6.78
N ASN A 134 11.93 -4.80 5.48
CA ASN A 134 11.96 -6.08 4.76
C ASN A 134 12.97 -6.07 3.61
N SER A 135 14.12 -5.46 3.85
CA SER A 135 15.17 -5.30 2.84
C SER A 135 15.84 -6.60 2.44
N ILE A 136 15.73 -7.69 3.20
CA ILE A 136 16.28 -9.00 2.82
C ILE A 136 15.62 -9.49 1.53
N ILE A 137 14.29 -9.46 1.46
CA ILE A 137 13.55 -9.95 0.29
C ILE A 137 13.48 -8.89 -0.81
N TRP A 138 13.20 -7.63 -0.42
CA TRP A 138 12.83 -6.59 -1.38
C TRP A 138 13.93 -5.56 -1.67
N GLY A 139 15.06 -5.61 -0.94
CA GLY A 139 16.20 -4.71 -1.12
C GLY A 139 15.91 -3.27 -0.68
N SER A 140 16.52 -2.33 -1.37
CA SER A 140 16.40 -0.89 -1.14
C SER A 140 14.94 -0.41 -1.15
N GLN A 141 14.63 0.64 -0.37
CA GLN A 141 13.33 1.28 -0.15
C GLN A 141 12.37 0.50 0.78
N ALA A 142 12.54 -0.81 0.98
CA ALA A 142 11.75 -1.58 1.95
C ALA A 142 12.21 -1.35 3.41
N ILE A 143 12.63 -0.14 3.74
CA ILE A 143 13.18 0.25 5.04
C ILE A 143 12.08 0.63 6.05
N GLY A 144 11.02 1.29 5.59
CA GLY A 144 9.84 1.64 6.39
C GLY A 144 8.75 0.59 6.33
N GLY A 145 8.69 -0.13 5.23
CA GLY A 145 7.71 -1.18 4.96
C GLY A 145 7.43 -1.39 3.48
N VAL A 146 6.48 -2.26 3.21
CA VAL A 146 6.05 -2.62 1.85
C VAL A 146 4.53 -2.52 1.75
N VAL A 147 4.03 -1.89 0.70
CA VAL A 147 2.62 -1.92 0.30
C VAL A 147 2.53 -2.71 -1.00
N ASN A 148 1.91 -3.88 -0.96
CA ASN A 148 1.72 -4.74 -2.12
C ASN A 148 0.24 -4.77 -2.51
N VAL A 149 -0.08 -4.22 -3.66
CA VAL A 149 -1.42 -4.20 -4.26
C VAL A 149 -1.50 -5.34 -5.26
N GLN A 150 -2.42 -6.25 -5.04
CA GLN A 150 -2.57 -7.45 -5.88
C GLN A 150 -3.87 -7.36 -6.69
N SER A 151 -3.78 -7.70 -7.96
CA SER A 151 -4.94 -7.85 -8.85
C SER A 151 -5.86 -8.95 -8.35
N LEU A 152 -7.13 -8.88 -8.75
CA LEU A 152 -8.12 -9.88 -8.42
C LEU A 152 -7.66 -11.27 -8.86
N SER A 153 -7.75 -12.25 -7.98
CA SER A 153 -7.49 -13.66 -8.28
C SER A 153 -8.79 -14.39 -8.56
N PRO A 154 -8.86 -15.27 -9.57
CA PRO A 154 -10.05 -16.04 -9.85
C PRO A 154 -10.36 -17.02 -8.71
N THR A 155 -11.62 -17.08 -8.30
CA THR A 155 -12.13 -18.04 -7.30
C THR A 155 -13.15 -19.01 -7.88
N GLN A 156 -13.56 -18.81 -9.13
CA GLN A 156 -14.54 -19.64 -9.83
C GLN A 156 -14.21 -19.70 -11.33
N ALA A 157 -14.95 -20.55 -12.07
CA ALA A 157 -14.72 -20.77 -13.51
C ALA A 157 -14.84 -19.48 -14.33
N LEU A 158 -15.78 -18.61 -13.97
CA LEU A 158 -15.97 -17.30 -14.59
C LEU A 158 -16.68 -16.36 -13.61
N ALA A 159 -16.13 -15.18 -13.42
CA ALA A 159 -16.76 -14.08 -12.69
C ALA A 159 -16.63 -12.79 -13.49
N VAL A 160 -17.71 -12.03 -13.53
CA VAL A 160 -17.76 -10.69 -14.11
C VAL A 160 -18.27 -9.74 -13.04
N ASN A 161 -17.49 -8.70 -12.72
CA ASN A 161 -17.93 -7.64 -11.83
C ASN A 161 -17.84 -6.30 -12.55
N ALA A 162 -18.82 -5.45 -12.35
CA ALA A 162 -18.85 -4.10 -12.89
C ALA A 162 -19.46 -3.14 -11.88
N GLY A 163 -19.05 -1.87 -11.94
CA GLY A 163 -19.58 -0.84 -11.07
C GLY A 163 -19.58 0.51 -11.74
N ALA A 164 -20.54 1.35 -11.37
CA ALA A 164 -20.58 2.75 -11.75
C ALA A 164 -21.03 3.59 -10.55
N GLU A 165 -20.42 4.76 -10.39
CA GLU A 165 -20.70 5.69 -9.29
C GLU A 165 -20.69 7.12 -9.83
N TYR A 166 -21.58 7.93 -9.28
CA TYR A 166 -21.64 9.37 -9.53
C TYR A 166 -21.79 10.13 -8.21
N GLY A 167 -21.23 11.33 -8.13
CA GLY A 167 -21.31 12.10 -6.89
C GLY A 167 -20.74 13.50 -6.97
N PHE A 168 -20.33 13.98 -5.80
CA PHE A 168 -19.83 15.34 -5.58
C PHE A 168 -18.77 15.75 -6.61
N ALA A 169 -18.75 17.03 -7.01
CA ALA A 169 -17.85 17.64 -8.00
C ALA A 169 -17.89 16.93 -9.37
N ASP A 170 -19.11 16.55 -9.81
CA ASP A 170 -19.32 15.79 -11.06
C ASP A 170 -18.43 14.55 -11.17
N THR A 171 -18.13 13.92 -10.03
CA THR A 171 -17.32 12.71 -10.00
C THR A 171 -18.07 11.57 -10.67
N LEU A 172 -17.45 10.98 -11.68
CA LEU A 172 -17.88 9.75 -12.34
C LEU A 172 -16.80 8.69 -12.18
N ARG A 173 -17.16 7.54 -11.65
CA ARG A 173 -16.32 6.35 -11.59
C ARG A 173 -17.00 5.20 -12.28
N ALA A 174 -16.24 4.43 -13.03
CA ALA A 174 -16.69 3.16 -13.60
C ALA A 174 -15.56 2.14 -13.52
N ASN A 175 -15.90 0.89 -13.27
CA ASN A 175 -14.94 -0.21 -13.30
C ASN A 175 -15.61 -1.49 -13.81
N ALA A 176 -14.81 -2.34 -14.44
CA ALA A 176 -15.23 -3.69 -14.81
C ALA A 176 -14.04 -4.63 -14.70
N ASN A 177 -14.31 -5.87 -14.30
CA ASN A 177 -13.30 -6.92 -14.30
C ASN A 177 -13.93 -8.26 -14.69
N LEU A 178 -13.09 -9.09 -15.29
CA LEU A 178 -13.36 -10.47 -15.68
C LEU A 178 -12.28 -11.32 -15.02
N SER A 179 -12.67 -12.39 -14.34
CA SER A 179 -11.74 -13.37 -13.80
C SER A 179 -12.26 -14.78 -13.98
N GLY A 180 -11.37 -15.75 -14.07
CA GLY A 180 -11.80 -17.14 -14.21
C GLY A 180 -10.67 -18.13 -14.38
N THR A 181 -11.07 -19.41 -14.28
CA THR A 181 -10.19 -20.56 -14.49
C THR A 181 -10.78 -21.47 -15.56
N SER A 182 -9.98 -21.91 -16.51
CA SER A 182 -10.43 -22.85 -17.56
C SER A 182 -9.27 -23.71 -18.04
N GLY A 183 -9.29 -24.99 -17.68
CA GLY A 183 -8.23 -25.94 -18.05
C GLY A 183 -6.87 -25.48 -17.55
N LEU A 184 -5.97 -25.15 -18.48
CA LEU A 184 -4.60 -24.69 -18.16
C LEU A 184 -4.53 -23.22 -17.73
N PHE A 185 -5.60 -22.44 -17.94
CA PHE A 185 -5.59 -20.99 -17.79
C PHE A 185 -6.26 -20.54 -16.49
N GLU A 186 -5.61 -19.64 -15.79
CA GLU A 186 -6.11 -18.95 -14.60
C GLU A 186 -5.76 -17.46 -14.76
N GLY A 187 -6.74 -16.58 -14.70
CA GLY A 187 -6.44 -15.18 -14.91
C GLY A 187 -7.55 -14.21 -14.60
N SER A 188 -7.19 -12.95 -14.55
CA SER A 188 -8.09 -11.82 -14.43
C SER A 188 -7.62 -10.65 -15.28
N ILE A 189 -8.57 -9.87 -15.74
CA ILE A 189 -8.32 -8.58 -16.39
C ILE A 189 -9.40 -7.60 -15.93
N GLY A 190 -9.02 -6.36 -15.69
CA GLY A 190 -9.95 -5.32 -15.31
C GLY A 190 -9.47 -3.95 -15.69
N GLY A 191 -10.41 -3.02 -15.66
CA GLY A 191 -10.16 -1.61 -15.91
C GLY A 191 -11.00 -0.72 -15.01
N ALA A 192 -10.53 0.50 -14.81
CA ALA A 192 -11.22 1.53 -14.06
C ALA A 192 -11.08 2.88 -14.77
N PHE A 193 -12.12 3.65 -14.69
CA PHE A 193 -12.18 5.04 -15.09
C PHE A 193 -12.61 5.91 -13.90
N TYR A 194 -11.99 7.06 -13.77
CA TYR A 194 -12.34 8.05 -12.77
C TYR A 194 -12.22 9.44 -13.38
N ARG A 195 -13.24 10.28 -13.18
CA ARG A 195 -13.22 11.69 -13.55
C ARG A 195 -13.91 12.51 -12.46
N THR A 196 -13.36 13.66 -12.14
CA THR A 196 -13.96 14.65 -11.26
C THR A 196 -13.55 16.06 -11.69
N ASP A 197 -14.44 17.02 -11.51
CA ASP A 197 -14.07 18.44 -11.66
C ASP A 197 -13.27 18.96 -10.45
N GLY A 198 -13.20 18.19 -9.36
CA GLY A 198 -12.43 18.54 -8.17
C GLY A 198 -12.91 19.77 -7.41
N ILE A 199 -12.01 20.29 -6.62
CA ILE A 199 -12.04 21.59 -5.93
C ILE A 199 -10.70 22.26 -6.17
N SER A 200 -10.54 23.57 -5.94
CA SER A 200 -9.20 24.17 -5.96
C SER A 200 -8.26 23.46 -4.98
N ALA A 201 -7.09 23.06 -5.45
CA ALA A 201 -6.07 22.46 -4.59
C ALA A 201 -5.49 23.48 -3.63
N LEU A 202 -5.37 24.75 -4.06
CA LEU A 202 -4.81 25.82 -3.25
C LEU A 202 -5.86 26.39 -2.28
N ALA A 203 -5.48 26.58 -1.02
CA ALA A 203 -6.32 27.23 -0.03
C ALA A 203 -6.61 28.69 -0.41
N GLY A 204 -7.90 29.00 -0.64
CA GLY A 204 -8.35 30.31 -1.11
C GLY A 204 -8.29 30.50 -2.62
N GLY A 205 -7.91 29.48 -3.38
CA GLY A 205 -8.01 29.45 -4.84
C GLY A 205 -9.47 29.45 -5.31
N ALA A 206 -9.70 29.92 -6.53
CA ALA A 206 -11.03 30.08 -7.11
C ALA A 206 -11.32 29.07 -8.22
N GLU A 207 -10.29 28.60 -8.91
CA GLU A 207 -10.43 27.61 -9.98
C GLU A 207 -10.53 26.20 -9.40
N LYS A 208 -11.00 25.24 -10.19
CA LYS A 208 -11.12 23.85 -9.78
C LYS A 208 -10.00 23.03 -10.41
N ASP A 209 -9.39 22.15 -9.62
CA ASP A 209 -8.39 21.20 -10.08
C ASP A 209 -9.04 19.84 -10.37
N GLY A 210 -9.29 19.62 -11.65
CA GLY A 210 -9.89 18.37 -12.14
C GLY A 210 -8.91 17.23 -12.21
N PHE A 211 -9.46 16.02 -12.19
CA PHE A 211 -8.68 14.79 -12.35
C PHE A 211 -9.39 13.80 -13.25
N GLU A 212 -8.69 13.26 -14.24
CA GLU A 212 -9.14 12.14 -15.06
C GLU A 212 -8.11 11.02 -15.04
N ASN A 213 -8.56 9.78 -14.83
CA ASN A 213 -7.68 8.63 -14.76
C ASN A 213 -8.29 7.40 -15.44
N TRP A 214 -7.46 6.69 -16.19
CA TRP A 214 -7.72 5.39 -16.78
C TRP A 214 -6.70 4.41 -16.23
N ALA A 215 -7.18 3.31 -15.64
CA ALA A 215 -6.34 2.23 -15.16
C ALA A 215 -6.79 0.90 -15.77
N ALA A 216 -5.84 0.03 -16.06
CA ALA A 216 -6.10 -1.36 -16.46
C ALA A 216 -5.02 -2.24 -15.85
N ASN A 217 -5.40 -3.41 -15.36
CA ASN A 217 -4.45 -4.41 -14.90
C ASN A 217 -4.99 -5.81 -15.20
N GLY A 218 -4.09 -6.76 -15.21
CA GLY A 218 -4.44 -8.15 -15.44
C GLY A 218 -3.28 -9.09 -15.16
N ARG A 219 -3.64 -10.31 -14.87
CA ARG A 219 -2.72 -11.44 -14.70
C ARG A 219 -3.23 -12.65 -15.45
N LEU A 220 -2.31 -13.44 -15.95
CA LEU A 220 -2.60 -14.72 -16.59
C LEU A 220 -1.53 -15.73 -16.16
N LYS A 221 -1.97 -16.81 -15.53
CA LYS A 221 -1.16 -17.97 -15.24
C LYS A 221 -1.55 -19.10 -16.19
N VAL A 222 -0.56 -19.69 -16.84
CA VAL A 222 -0.74 -20.82 -17.76
C VAL A 222 -0.05 -22.04 -17.14
N ASN A 223 -0.82 -22.96 -16.59
CA ASN A 223 -0.33 -24.20 -15.98
C ASN A 223 -0.01 -25.21 -17.08
N VAL A 224 1.22 -25.17 -17.62
CA VAL A 224 1.66 -25.98 -18.76
C VAL A 224 1.82 -27.45 -18.36
N ALA A 225 2.26 -27.71 -17.13
CA ALA A 225 2.37 -29.02 -16.49
C ALA A 225 2.06 -28.88 -15.00
N GLU A 226 1.90 -30.01 -14.30
CA GLU A 226 1.64 -30.00 -12.84
C GLU A 226 2.70 -29.25 -12.04
N ASN A 227 3.94 -29.27 -12.52
CA ASN A 227 5.09 -28.62 -11.88
C ASN A 227 5.68 -27.46 -12.68
N PHE A 228 4.99 -26.94 -13.71
CA PHE A 228 5.48 -25.83 -14.52
C PHE A 228 4.35 -24.90 -14.96
N ALA A 229 4.48 -23.62 -14.62
CA ALA A 229 3.54 -22.59 -15.02
C ALA A 229 4.26 -21.32 -15.53
N LEU A 230 3.67 -20.68 -16.52
CA LEU A 230 4.04 -19.34 -16.97
C LEU A 230 3.10 -18.30 -16.31
N ASP A 231 3.65 -17.17 -15.90
CA ASP A 231 2.94 -16.09 -15.23
C ASP A 231 3.17 -14.77 -15.96
N PHE A 232 2.09 -14.13 -16.40
CA PHE A 232 2.10 -12.84 -17.09
C PHE A 232 1.30 -11.86 -16.27
N ARG A 233 1.85 -10.66 -16.04
CA ARG A 233 1.18 -9.56 -15.33
C ARG A 233 1.35 -8.27 -16.08
N GLY A 234 0.33 -7.45 -16.05
CA GLY A 234 0.36 -6.14 -16.68
C GLY A 234 -0.42 -5.11 -15.86
N TYR A 235 0.10 -3.91 -15.81
CA TYR A 235 -0.57 -2.76 -15.25
C TYR A 235 -0.34 -1.56 -16.16
N TYR A 236 -1.40 -0.79 -16.39
CA TYR A 236 -1.35 0.46 -17.13
C TYR A 236 -2.19 1.50 -16.40
N ASN A 237 -1.63 2.69 -16.24
CA ASN A 237 -2.33 3.86 -15.69
C ASN A 237 -2.00 5.07 -16.56
N ARG A 238 -3.03 5.88 -16.85
CA ARG A 238 -2.89 7.17 -17.49
C ARG A 238 -3.80 8.16 -16.79
N GLY A 239 -3.20 9.20 -16.21
CA GLY A 239 -3.91 10.26 -15.52
C GLY A 239 -3.62 11.63 -16.12
N THR A 240 -4.59 12.52 -16.07
CA THR A 240 -4.44 13.96 -16.28
C THR A 240 -4.93 14.63 -15.00
N ILE A 241 -4.10 15.48 -14.43
CA ILE A 241 -4.39 16.24 -13.22
C ILE A 241 -4.14 17.72 -13.46
N GLU A 242 -5.08 18.55 -13.10
CA GLU A 242 -4.91 19.97 -12.90
C GLU A 242 -4.42 20.18 -11.47
N PHE A 243 -3.50 21.10 -11.24
CA PHE A 243 -2.89 21.26 -9.93
C PHE A 243 -2.37 22.67 -9.71
N ASP A 244 -2.23 23.06 -8.46
CA ASP A 244 -1.63 24.32 -8.05
C ASP A 244 -0.21 24.16 -7.54
N SER A 245 0.60 25.18 -7.74
CA SER A 245 1.92 25.31 -7.14
C SER A 245 1.88 26.34 -6.00
N PRO A 246 2.28 25.98 -4.77
CA PRO A 246 2.34 26.94 -3.67
C PRO A 246 3.48 27.95 -3.82
N PHE A 247 4.31 27.82 -4.87
CA PHE A 247 5.49 28.64 -5.10
C PHE A 247 5.36 29.45 -6.38
N GLY A 248 5.46 30.78 -6.28
CA GLY A 248 5.61 31.67 -7.42
C GLY A 248 4.41 32.57 -7.72
N VAL A 249 4.56 33.35 -8.78
CA VAL A 249 3.48 34.21 -9.31
C VAL A 249 2.46 33.33 -10.01
N GLY A 250 1.20 33.35 -9.57
CA GLY A 250 0.13 32.53 -10.13
C GLY A 250 -0.03 31.21 -9.38
N ALA A 251 0.04 31.23 -8.05
CA ALA A 251 -0.17 30.07 -7.20
C ALA A 251 -1.51 29.34 -7.51
N ASP A 252 -2.60 30.09 -7.76
CA ASP A 252 -3.89 29.61 -8.28
C ASP A 252 -3.82 29.70 -9.82
N GLY A 253 -3.19 28.72 -10.45
CA GLY A 253 -2.84 28.70 -11.86
C GLY A 253 -3.56 27.62 -12.64
N LEU A 254 -3.14 27.38 -13.88
CA LEU A 254 -3.71 26.36 -14.77
C LEU A 254 -2.67 25.31 -15.20
N PRO A 255 -1.73 24.87 -14.32
CA PRO A 255 -0.80 23.83 -14.71
C PRO A 255 -1.52 22.48 -14.81
N VAL A 256 -1.11 21.68 -15.78
CA VAL A 256 -1.65 20.34 -16.02
C VAL A 256 -0.51 19.34 -16.10
N ALA A 257 -0.61 18.26 -15.35
CA ALA A 257 0.30 17.13 -15.47
C ALA A 257 -0.40 15.92 -16.12
N ARG A 258 0.32 15.28 -17.04
CA ARG A 258 -0.08 14.01 -17.65
C ARG A 258 0.87 12.93 -17.21
N ASN A 259 0.34 11.95 -16.51
CA ASN A 259 1.09 10.83 -15.96
C ASN A 259 0.73 9.56 -16.71
N ARG A 260 1.74 8.73 -17.01
CA ARG A 260 1.57 7.41 -17.59
C ARG A 260 2.49 6.43 -16.86
N GLN A 261 1.93 5.31 -16.43
CA GLN A 261 2.68 4.23 -15.80
C GLN A 261 2.34 2.92 -16.51
N PHE A 262 3.35 2.10 -16.74
CA PHE A 262 3.21 0.78 -17.33
C PHE A 262 4.08 -0.21 -16.57
N ILE A 263 3.53 -1.38 -16.27
CA ILE A 263 4.26 -2.55 -15.80
C ILE A 263 3.99 -3.70 -16.76
N GLY A 264 5.04 -4.37 -17.19
CA GLY A 264 4.98 -5.67 -17.86
C GLY A 264 5.83 -6.67 -17.10
N TYR A 265 5.29 -7.87 -16.83
CA TYR A 265 5.97 -8.94 -16.15
C TYR A 265 5.76 -10.26 -16.88
N VAL A 266 6.82 -11.04 -16.98
CA VAL A 266 6.79 -12.43 -17.43
C VAL A 266 7.62 -13.28 -16.48
N GLY A 267 7.05 -14.38 -16.01
CA GLY A 267 7.70 -15.32 -15.09
C GLY A 267 7.45 -16.76 -15.49
N ALA A 268 8.38 -17.61 -15.10
CA ALA A 268 8.26 -19.06 -15.15
C ALA A 268 8.40 -19.60 -13.72
N ASN A 269 7.39 -20.31 -13.25
CA ASN A 269 7.37 -20.99 -11.97
C ASN A 269 7.54 -22.48 -12.24
N PHE A 270 8.46 -23.14 -11.55
CA PHE A 270 8.67 -24.58 -11.68
C PHE A 270 9.07 -25.22 -10.37
N ASP A 271 8.43 -26.35 -10.09
CA ASP A 271 8.63 -27.09 -8.86
C ASP A 271 9.41 -28.39 -9.15
N LEU A 272 10.41 -28.65 -8.33
CA LEU A 272 11.25 -29.83 -8.37
C LEU A 272 11.14 -30.59 -7.05
N ALA A 273 11.63 -31.83 -7.02
CA ALA A 273 11.62 -32.66 -5.81
C ALA A 273 10.23 -32.80 -5.18
N ASP A 274 9.21 -33.13 -6.00
CA ASP A 274 7.83 -33.32 -5.60
C ASP A 274 7.23 -32.07 -4.87
N GLY A 275 7.53 -30.87 -5.40
CA GLY A 275 7.03 -29.59 -4.89
C GLY A 275 7.85 -28.98 -3.74
N ARG A 276 8.83 -29.72 -3.21
CA ARG A 276 9.69 -29.22 -2.10
C ARG A 276 10.66 -28.13 -2.54
N PHE A 277 10.94 -27.99 -3.82
CA PHE A 277 11.86 -27.02 -4.37
C PHE A 277 11.13 -26.14 -5.39
N GLN A 278 10.54 -25.07 -4.90
CA GLN A 278 9.80 -24.09 -5.68
C GLN A 278 10.77 -23.06 -6.27
N ASN A 279 10.62 -22.77 -7.54
CA ASN A 279 11.52 -21.87 -8.25
C ASN A 279 10.71 -20.89 -9.11
N ARG A 280 11.17 -19.65 -9.17
CA ARG A 280 10.65 -18.61 -10.04
C ARG A 280 11.78 -17.85 -10.71
N VAL A 281 11.75 -17.79 -12.04
CA VAL A 281 12.58 -16.89 -12.85
C VAL A 281 11.67 -15.88 -13.50
N SER A 282 12.01 -14.61 -13.43
CA SER A 282 11.15 -13.56 -13.99
C SER A 282 11.92 -12.38 -14.56
N TYR A 283 11.25 -11.68 -15.45
CA TYR A 283 11.64 -10.36 -15.94
C TYR A 283 10.46 -9.40 -15.75
N ALA A 284 10.75 -8.22 -15.24
CA ALA A 284 9.79 -7.15 -15.08
C ALA A 284 10.34 -5.85 -15.66
N ARG A 285 9.45 -5.07 -16.29
CA ARG A 285 9.73 -3.72 -16.76
C ARG A 285 8.68 -2.76 -16.23
N THR A 286 9.15 -1.65 -15.65
CA THR A 286 8.33 -0.52 -15.23
C THR A 286 8.73 0.70 -16.04
N ASP A 287 7.78 1.36 -16.70
CA ASP A 287 7.95 2.62 -17.43
C ASP A 287 7.04 3.68 -16.81
N ILE A 288 7.60 4.83 -16.45
CA ILE A 288 6.87 5.97 -15.90
C ILE A 288 7.21 7.20 -16.75
N THR A 289 6.18 7.95 -17.14
CA THR A 289 6.34 9.22 -17.84
C THR A 289 5.43 10.24 -17.18
N ARG A 290 5.98 11.43 -16.89
CA ARG A 290 5.23 12.57 -16.38
C ARG A 290 5.60 13.80 -17.19
N VAL A 291 4.56 14.47 -17.71
CA VAL A 291 4.72 15.72 -18.48
C VAL A 291 3.86 16.77 -17.83
N GLY A 292 4.49 17.81 -17.33
CA GLY A 292 3.82 19.01 -16.82
C GLY A 292 3.80 20.11 -17.88
N THR A 293 2.72 20.84 -17.94
CA THR A 293 2.56 22.03 -18.79
C THR A 293 1.91 23.14 -17.98
N ASP A 294 2.50 24.32 -18.02
CA ASP A 294 2.02 25.52 -17.35
C ASP A 294 1.97 26.65 -18.39
N PRO A 295 0.87 27.39 -18.52
CA PRO A 295 0.82 28.54 -19.42
C PRO A 295 1.76 29.68 -18.99
N VAL A 296 2.26 29.67 -17.77
CA VAL A 296 3.27 30.63 -17.28
C VAL A 296 4.65 30.24 -17.81
N VAL A 297 5.32 31.15 -18.47
CA VAL A 297 6.69 30.97 -19.00
C VAL A 297 7.69 30.95 -17.84
N PHE A 298 8.69 30.09 -17.90
CA PHE A 298 9.69 29.85 -16.85
C PHE A 298 9.11 29.29 -15.54
N SER A 299 8.13 28.40 -15.67
CA SER A 299 7.56 27.66 -14.55
C SER A 299 8.22 26.29 -14.40
N PHE A 300 8.62 25.93 -13.17
CA PHE A 300 9.06 24.56 -12.85
C PHE A 300 7.97 23.50 -13.09
N ASN A 301 6.72 23.92 -13.39
CA ASN A 301 5.64 23.03 -13.78
C ASN A 301 5.74 22.58 -15.24
N ASN A 302 6.59 23.21 -16.06
CA ASN A 302 6.92 22.77 -17.42
C ASN A 302 8.06 21.74 -17.38
N PHE A 303 7.71 20.47 -17.31
CA PHE A 303 8.67 19.38 -17.19
C PHE A 303 8.31 18.18 -18.07
N ASP A 304 9.32 17.44 -18.54
CA ASP A 304 9.20 16.09 -19.14
C ASP A 304 10.14 15.16 -18.38
N VAL A 305 9.57 14.17 -17.70
CA VAL A 305 10.28 13.26 -16.82
C VAL A 305 9.95 11.83 -17.19
N LYS A 306 10.97 10.99 -17.35
CA LYS A 306 10.86 9.56 -17.67
C LYS A 306 11.68 8.73 -16.70
N GLY A 307 11.09 7.66 -16.21
CA GLY A 307 11.74 6.66 -15.38
C GLY A 307 11.52 5.26 -15.95
N THR A 308 12.55 4.42 -15.92
CA THR A 308 12.44 3.02 -16.34
C THR A 308 13.19 2.14 -15.37
N ILE A 309 12.60 1.00 -15.02
CA ILE A 309 13.22 -0.07 -14.26
C ILE A 309 13.09 -1.36 -15.06
N ASP A 310 14.22 -2.01 -15.37
CA ASP A 310 14.31 -3.36 -15.91
C ASP A 310 14.89 -4.27 -14.85
N ARG A 311 14.17 -5.35 -14.48
CA ARG A 311 14.58 -6.24 -13.40
C ARG A 311 14.46 -7.71 -13.80
N PHE A 312 15.55 -8.45 -13.62
CA PHE A 312 15.62 -9.91 -13.72
C PHE A 312 15.73 -10.49 -12.33
N GLU A 313 14.95 -11.52 -12.04
CA GLU A 313 14.91 -12.14 -10.71
C GLU A 313 14.92 -13.66 -10.82
N TYR A 314 15.66 -14.28 -9.91
CA TYR A 314 15.52 -15.68 -9.55
C TYR A 314 15.23 -15.77 -8.07
N HIS A 315 14.08 -16.32 -7.72
CA HIS A 315 13.67 -16.57 -6.33
C HIS A 315 13.34 -18.04 -6.15
N SER A 316 13.73 -18.60 -5.01
CA SER A 316 13.56 -20.02 -4.71
C SER A 316 13.23 -20.26 -3.26
N ALA A 317 12.37 -21.24 -2.99
CA ALA A 317 12.10 -21.79 -1.68
C ALA A 317 12.33 -23.29 -1.70
N PHE A 318 13.15 -23.80 -0.78
CA PHE A 318 13.49 -25.20 -0.67
C PHE A 318 13.18 -25.73 0.72
N ASP A 319 12.20 -26.62 0.81
CA ASP A 319 11.88 -27.36 2.03
C ASP A 319 12.91 -28.48 2.23
N VAL A 320 14.00 -28.16 2.92
CA VAL A 320 15.09 -29.11 3.22
C VAL A 320 14.54 -30.27 4.06
N THR A 321 13.68 -29.93 5.04
CA THR A 321 12.86 -30.85 5.83
C THR A 321 11.52 -30.19 6.11
N ASP A 322 10.56 -30.89 6.72
CA ASP A 322 9.30 -30.30 7.14
C ASP A 322 9.47 -29.15 8.16
N ALA A 323 10.59 -29.16 8.89
CA ALA A 323 10.93 -28.16 9.89
C ALA A 323 11.86 -27.05 9.37
N VAL A 324 12.46 -27.18 8.19
CA VAL A 324 13.50 -26.27 7.69
C VAL A 324 13.25 -25.91 6.23
N THR A 325 12.97 -24.64 5.98
CA THR A 325 12.85 -24.06 4.63
C THR A 325 13.99 -23.06 4.39
N LEU A 326 14.68 -23.18 3.26
CA LEU A 326 15.65 -22.21 2.78
C LEU A 326 15.04 -21.40 1.64
N VAL A 327 14.92 -20.08 1.82
CA VAL A 327 14.51 -19.13 0.77
C VAL A 327 15.76 -18.40 0.30
N PHE A 328 15.99 -18.33 -1.00
CA PHE A 328 17.15 -17.63 -1.55
C PHE A 328 16.87 -17.12 -2.96
N GLY A 329 17.67 -16.16 -3.38
CA GLY A 329 17.52 -15.59 -4.70
C GLY A 329 18.62 -14.63 -5.07
N ALA A 330 18.56 -14.22 -6.33
CA ALA A 330 19.42 -13.19 -6.90
C ALA A 330 18.60 -12.31 -7.84
N ASP A 331 18.94 -11.06 -7.92
CA ASP A 331 18.31 -10.12 -8.84
C ASP A 331 19.34 -9.17 -9.48
N HIS A 332 19.01 -8.70 -10.68
CA HIS A 332 19.75 -7.69 -11.39
C HIS A 332 18.78 -6.63 -11.90
N GLU A 333 18.96 -5.40 -11.47
CA GLU A 333 18.11 -4.27 -11.80
C GLU A 333 18.92 -3.19 -12.53
N ARG A 334 18.32 -2.63 -13.59
CA ARG A 334 18.83 -1.45 -14.29
C ARG A 334 17.80 -0.36 -14.21
N THR A 335 18.22 0.79 -13.78
CA THR A 335 17.38 1.95 -13.59
C THR A 335 17.84 3.10 -14.49
N PHE A 336 16.88 3.76 -15.11
CA PHE A 336 17.11 4.93 -15.97
C PHE A 336 16.15 6.05 -15.55
N ALA A 337 16.67 7.28 -15.56
CA ALA A 337 15.87 8.49 -15.43
C ALA A 337 16.32 9.54 -16.45
N SER A 338 15.36 10.32 -16.93
CA SER A 338 15.56 11.47 -17.80
C SER A 338 14.66 12.59 -17.33
N THR A 339 15.21 13.76 -17.07
CA THR A 339 14.48 14.93 -16.56
C THR A 339 14.83 16.17 -17.40
N SER A 340 13.81 16.85 -17.88
CA SER A 340 13.92 18.13 -18.61
C SER A 340 12.96 19.14 -18.01
N PHE A 341 13.39 20.38 -17.90
CA PHE A 341 12.57 21.51 -17.49
C PHE A 341 12.60 22.58 -18.56
N GLU A 342 11.46 23.25 -18.82
CA GLU A 342 11.32 24.34 -19.79
C GLU A 342 11.89 24.02 -21.18
N GLY A 343 11.85 22.75 -21.62
CA GLY A 343 12.40 22.33 -22.91
C GLY A 343 13.93 22.33 -22.98
N ALA A 344 14.63 22.51 -21.87
CA ALA A 344 16.08 22.36 -21.82
C ALA A 344 16.51 20.92 -22.18
N PRO A 345 17.76 20.69 -22.61
CA PRO A 345 18.29 19.35 -22.79
C PRO A 345 18.06 18.49 -21.53
N ALA A 346 17.66 17.24 -21.75
CA ALA A 346 17.36 16.35 -20.64
C ALA A 346 18.62 15.91 -19.88
N ASP A 347 18.59 16.01 -18.57
CA ASP A 347 19.54 15.34 -17.68
C ASP A 347 19.23 13.84 -17.64
N ILE A 348 20.24 13.03 -17.92
CA ILE A 348 20.13 11.58 -18.02
C ILE A 348 20.96 10.92 -16.94
N ALA A 349 20.33 10.08 -16.14
CA ALA A 349 20.99 9.28 -15.11
C ALA A 349 20.69 7.77 -15.29
N ARG A 350 21.64 6.94 -14.92
CA ARG A 350 21.53 5.46 -14.95
C ARG A 350 22.22 4.88 -13.74
N ASN A 351 21.69 3.78 -13.26
CA ASN A 351 22.27 2.98 -12.19
C ASN A 351 21.97 1.51 -12.46
N GLN A 352 22.77 0.62 -11.91
CA GLN A 352 22.49 -0.80 -11.87
C GLN A 352 22.87 -1.38 -10.51
N VAL A 353 22.12 -2.41 -10.10
CA VAL A 353 22.40 -3.16 -8.88
C VAL A 353 22.30 -4.65 -9.16
N THR A 354 23.24 -5.41 -8.60
CA THR A 354 23.18 -6.87 -8.58
C THR A 354 23.11 -7.31 -7.13
N SER A 355 22.18 -8.19 -6.83
CA SER A 355 21.89 -8.57 -5.45
C SER A 355 21.79 -10.08 -5.28
N GLY A 356 22.11 -10.54 -4.09
CA GLY A 356 21.88 -11.91 -3.66
C GLY A 356 21.38 -11.95 -2.22
N PHE A 357 20.44 -12.85 -1.92
CA PHE A 357 19.92 -13.01 -0.56
C PHE A 357 19.70 -14.47 -0.21
N GLY A 358 19.71 -14.74 1.11
CA GLY A 358 19.33 -16.03 1.67
C GLY A 358 18.62 -15.83 3.00
N GLN A 359 17.58 -16.63 3.22
CA GLN A 359 16.77 -16.62 4.44
C GLN A 359 16.50 -18.07 4.86
N LEU A 360 16.73 -18.38 6.14
CA LEU A 360 16.44 -19.67 6.74
C LEU A 360 15.21 -19.55 7.64
N ILE A 361 14.21 -20.39 7.42
CA ILE A 361 13.00 -20.52 8.21
C ILE A 361 13.06 -21.86 8.93
N VAL A 362 13.00 -21.84 10.27
CA VAL A 362 13.12 -23.05 11.11
C VAL A 362 11.89 -23.15 12.00
N ARG A 363 11.28 -24.34 12.02
CA ARG A 363 10.13 -24.71 12.83
C ARG A 363 10.53 -25.80 13.85
N PRO A 364 11.26 -25.44 14.93
CA PRO A 364 11.89 -26.44 15.81
C PRO A 364 10.89 -27.23 16.66
N VAL A 365 9.75 -26.62 16.96
CA VAL A 365 8.61 -27.23 17.67
C VAL A 365 7.31 -26.66 17.12
N THR A 366 6.20 -27.36 17.31
CA THR A 366 4.88 -26.89 16.89
C THR A 366 4.58 -25.50 17.42
N GLY A 367 4.16 -24.61 16.52
CA GLY A 367 3.80 -23.23 16.83
C GLY A 367 4.98 -22.26 16.99
N LEU A 368 6.24 -22.68 16.85
CA LEU A 368 7.40 -21.79 16.88
C LEU A 368 8.07 -21.73 15.51
N THR A 369 8.09 -20.54 14.92
CA THR A 369 8.81 -20.24 13.67
C THR A 369 9.89 -19.21 13.95
N ILE A 370 11.11 -19.50 13.54
CA ILE A 370 12.28 -18.61 13.64
C ILE A 370 12.80 -18.39 12.22
N THR A 371 12.91 -17.14 11.83
CA THR A 371 13.42 -16.73 10.52
C THR A 371 14.65 -15.86 10.68
N GLY A 372 15.70 -16.13 9.90
CA GLY A 372 16.90 -15.29 9.84
C GLY A 372 17.44 -15.22 8.42
N GLY A 373 17.96 -14.06 8.02
CA GLY A 373 18.45 -13.90 6.65
C GLY A 373 19.45 -12.77 6.48
N VAL A 374 20.07 -12.78 5.31
CA VAL A 374 21.06 -11.80 4.84
C VAL A 374 20.82 -11.47 3.39
N ARG A 375 21.05 -10.23 3.02
CA ARG A 375 21.08 -9.74 1.64
C ARG A 375 22.34 -8.90 1.43
N HIS A 376 22.93 -9.01 0.25
CA HIS A 376 23.98 -8.13 -0.25
C HIS A 376 23.57 -7.53 -1.59
N ASP A 377 23.65 -6.21 -1.68
CA ASP A 377 23.37 -5.42 -2.88
C ASP A 377 24.65 -4.72 -3.30
N ASP A 378 25.07 -4.87 -4.57
CA ASP A 378 26.24 -4.21 -5.16
C ASP A 378 25.79 -3.24 -6.24
N TYR A 379 25.87 -1.95 -5.91
CA TYR A 379 25.47 -0.83 -6.77
C TYR A 379 26.64 -0.31 -7.58
N SER A 380 26.40 0.01 -8.85
CA SER A 380 27.42 0.62 -9.72
C SER A 380 27.98 1.95 -9.18
N ASP A 381 27.18 2.71 -8.41
CA ASP A 381 27.48 4.07 -8.02
C ASP A 381 27.87 4.20 -6.54
N TYR A 382 27.39 3.30 -5.68
CA TYR A 382 27.53 3.40 -4.21
C TYR A 382 28.27 2.24 -3.57
N GLY A 383 28.63 1.21 -4.36
CA GLY A 383 29.25 -0.01 -3.87
C GLY A 383 28.31 -0.93 -3.08
N GLY A 384 28.88 -1.81 -2.29
CA GLY A 384 28.17 -2.89 -1.60
C GLY A 384 27.44 -2.43 -0.32
N GLN A 385 26.20 -2.91 -0.14
CA GLN A 385 25.42 -2.79 1.09
C GLN A 385 24.96 -4.17 1.55
N THR A 386 25.15 -4.47 2.83
CA THR A 386 24.70 -5.75 3.42
C THR A 386 23.67 -5.46 4.50
N THR A 387 22.56 -6.18 4.46
CA THR A 387 21.49 -6.09 5.46
C THR A 387 21.24 -7.44 6.10
N LEU A 388 20.99 -7.42 7.41
CA LEU A 388 20.65 -8.57 8.22
C LEU A 388 19.25 -8.40 8.80
N GLY A 389 18.58 -9.51 9.06
CA GLY A 389 17.31 -9.48 9.76
C GLY A 389 16.85 -10.86 10.18
N GLY A 390 15.88 -10.87 11.07
CA GLY A 390 15.25 -12.09 11.51
C GLY A 390 13.99 -11.78 12.33
N ASN A 391 13.16 -12.78 12.47
CA ASN A 391 11.95 -12.68 13.24
C ASN A 391 11.59 -14.00 13.92
N ILE A 392 10.75 -13.91 14.92
CA ILE A 392 10.20 -15.04 15.66
C ILE A 392 8.68 -14.87 15.71
N ALA A 393 7.96 -15.94 15.37
CA ALA A 393 6.54 -16.07 15.62
C ALA A 393 6.32 -17.30 16.53
N TYR A 394 5.54 -17.13 17.60
CA TYR A 394 5.21 -18.20 18.51
C TYR A 394 3.72 -18.26 18.81
N THR A 395 3.12 -19.41 18.51
CA THR A 395 1.68 -19.69 18.69
C THR A 395 1.48 -20.77 19.76
N PRO A 396 1.50 -20.43 21.08
CA PRO A 396 1.53 -21.42 22.17
C PRO A 396 0.26 -22.25 22.32
N ASN A 397 -0.88 -21.79 21.84
CA ASN A 397 -2.20 -22.39 22.08
C ASN A 397 -3.01 -22.59 20.80
N GLY A 398 -2.39 -23.27 19.82
CA GLY A 398 -3.08 -23.65 18.58
C GLY A 398 -3.41 -22.50 17.63
N GLY A 399 -2.80 -21.32 17.83
CA GLY A 399 -3.01 -20.16 16.96
C GLY A 399 -3.85 -19.03 17.58
N ASP A 400 -4.51 -19.26 18.73
CA ASP A 400 -5.30 -18.21 19.40
C ASP A 400 -4.43 -17.05 19.87
N THR A 401 -3.20 -17.35 20.29
CA THR A 401 -2.22 -16.31 20.65
C THR A 401 -1.04 -16.36 19.71
N VAL A 402 -0.63 -15.21 19.20
CA VAL A 402 0.60 -15.08 18.40
C VAL A 402 1.50 -14.04 19.05
N LEU A 403 2.66 -14.49 19.50
CA LEU A 403 3.75 -13.64 19.98
C LEU A 403 4.73 -13.41 18.84
N ARG A 404 5.12 -12.17 18.63
CA ARG A 404 6.02 -11.78 17.54
C ARG A 404 7.19 -10.95 18.07
N ALA A 405 8.36 -11.22 17.52
CA ALA A 405 9.54 -10.38 17.71
C ALA A 405 10.27 -10.24 16.37
N THR A 406 10.69 -9.04 16.01
CA THR A 406 11.41 -8.79 14.76
C THR A 406 12.59 -7.89 15.02
N TYR A 407 13.74 -8.23 14.44
CA TYR A 407 14.87 -7.35 14.23
C TYR A 407 15.14 -7.26 12.73
N GLY A 408 15.28 -6.07 12.19
CA GLY A 408 15.60 -5.88 10.78
C GLY A 408 16.46 -4.65 10.55
N GLU A 409 17.41 -4.82 9.67
CA GLU A 409 18.15 -3.72 9.06
C GLU A 409 17.53 -3.39 7.71
N GLY A 410 17.63 -2.14 7.30
CA GLY A 410 17.18 -1.68 6.00
C GLY A 410 18.07 -0.55 5.51
N PHE A 411 18.09 -0.36 4.21
CA PHE A 411 18.77 0.78 3.60
C PHE A 411 17.96 1.34 2.43
N ARG A 412 18.22 2.59 2.07
CA ARG A 412 17.76 3.22 0.84
C ARG A 412 18.96 3.84 0.13
N ALA A 413 19.27 3.35 -1.06
CA ALA A 413 20.25 3.97 -1.93
C ALA A 413 19.78 5.38 -2.32
N PRO A 414 20.67 6.38 -2.47
CA PRO A 414 20.34 7.65 -3.09
C PRO A 414 19.67 7.43 -4.45
N THR A 415 18.67 8.24 -4.78
CA THR A 415 18.02 8.18 -6.09
C THR A 415 18.91 8.74 -7.18
N LEU A 416 18.54 8.51 -8.44
CA LEU A 416 19.25 9.10 -9.57
C LEU A 416 19.25 10.64 -9.50
N SER A 417 18.14 11.26 -9.07
CA SER A 417 18.06 12.72 -8.90
C SER A 417 18.83 13.22 -7.69
N GLU A 418 18.85 12.48 -6.58
CA GLU A 418 19.60 12.86 -5.37
C GLU A 418 21.11 12.79 -5.59
N GLY A 419 21.60 11.88 -6.43
CA GLY A 419 23.02 11.69 -6.73
C GLY A 419 23.58 12.57 -7.85
N GLN A 420 22.75 13.22 -8.66
CA GLN A 420 23.19 13.92 -9.88
C GLN A 420 23.09 15.45 -9.75
N PRO A 421 24.14 16.21 -10.16
CA PRO A 421 24.07 17.67 -10.28
C PRO A 421 22.93 18.13 -11.22
N PRO A 422 22.42 19.38 -11.13
CA PRO A 422 22.88 20.45 -10.25
C PRO A 422 22.34 20.40 -8.82
N PHE A 423 21.22 19.68 -8.55
CA PHE A 423 20.55 19.65 -7.26
C PHE A 423 20.94 18.43 -6.42
N GLY A 424 21.49 17.41 -7.04
CA GLY A 424 21.99 16.22 -6.36
C GLY A 424 23.43 16.37 -5.87
N ASN A 425 23.82 15.40 -5.03
CA ASN A 425 25.15 15.34 -4.42
C ASN A 425 25.72 13.91 -4.63
N PRO A 426 26.79 13.75 -5.42
CA PRO A 426 27.37 12.44 -5.68
C PRO A 426 28.08 11.82 -4.47
N ASN A 427 28.26 12.57 -3.37
CA ASN A 427 28.89 12.10 -2.15
C ASN A 427 27.87 11.61 -1.09
N LEU A 428 26.61 11.48 -1.45
CA LEU A 428 25.58 10.97 -0.55
C LEU A 428 25.88 9.53 -0.13
N LYS A 429 25.66 9.27 1.15
CA LYS A 429 25.63 7.91 1.70
C LYS A 429 24.22 7.34 1.62
N PRO A 430 24.06 6.03 1.45
CA PRO A 430 22.77 5.40 1.61
C PRO A 430 22.18 5.65 3.00
N GLU A 431 20.86 5.91 3.05
CA GLU A 431 20.12 5.90 4.33
C GLU A 431 20.17 4.50 4.92
N THR A 432 20.31 4.38 6.22
CA THR A 432 20.25 3.10 6.94
C THR A 432 19.27 3.17 8.09
N ALA A 433 18.67 2.04 8.43
CA ALA A 433 17.83 1.91 9.62
C ALA A 433 18.00 0.55 10.28
N ARG A 434 17.83 0.54 11.61
CA ARG A 434 17.69 -0.64 12.44
C ARG A 434 16.36 -0.58 13.16
N ASN A 435 15.61 -1.66 13.09
CA ASN A 435 14.28 -1.74 13.66
C ASN A 435 14.18 -2.92 14.62
N PHE A 436 13.41 -2.74 15.68
CA PHE A 436 13.05 -3.78 16.62
C PHE A 436 11.56 -3.67 16.95
N ASP A 437 10.81 -4.77 16.78
CA ASP A 437 9.39 -4.84 17.09
C ASP A 437 9.09 -5.98 18.07
N LEU A 438 8.10 -5.76 18.93
CA LEU A 438 7.47 -6.78 19.76
C LEU A 438 5.96 -6.71 19.57
N GLY A 439 5.34 -7.84 19.26
CA GLY A 439 3.91 -7.93 18.99
C GLY A 439 3.23 -9.05 19.77
N LEU A 440 2.00 -8.80 20.14
CA LEU A 440 1.05 -9.77 20.72
C LEU A 440 -0.26 -9.65 19.94
N GLU A 441 -0.80 -10.78 19.54
CA GLU A 441 -2.15 -10.92 19.02
C GLU A 441 -2.84 -12.03 19.80
N HIS A 442 -4.09 -11.81 20.19
CA HIS A 442 -4.88 -12.83 20.90
C HIS A 442 -6.31 -12.84 20.39
N ARG A 443 -6.78 -14.03 20.02
CA ARG A 443 -8.16 -14.32 19.59
C ARG A 443 -8.89 -15.01 20.73
N PHE A 444 -10.15 -14.67 20.93
CA PHE A 444 -11.00 -15.23 21.97
C PHE A 444 -12.47 -15.21 21.54
N LEU A 445 -13.38 -15.74 22.35
CA LEU A 445 -14.81 -15.88 22.00
C LEU A 445 -15.02 -16.68 20.70
N ASP A 446 -14.37 -17.84 20.57
CA ASP A 446 -14.42 -18.69 19.38
C ASP A 446 -14.08 -17.92 18.07
N ASN A 447 -13.01 -17.11 18.11
CA ASN A 447 -12.52 -16.22 17.08
C ASN A 447 -13.40 -14.99 16.76
N ASN A 448 -14.50 -14.78 17.48
CA ASN A 448 -15.36 -13.60 17.30
C ASN A 448 -14.76 -12.31 17.89
N ALA A 449 -13.66 -12.40 18.60
CA ALA A 449 -12.95 -11.25 19.13
C ALA A 449 -11.42 -11.43 18.99
N GLN A 450 -10.74 -10.34 18.65
CA GLN A 450 -9.29 -10.28 18.52
C GLN A 450 -8.79 -8.96 19.10
N VAL A 451 -7.68 -9.02 19.81
CA VAL A 451 -6.93 -7.84 20.24
C VAL A 451 -5.47 -7.98 19.79
N TYR A 452 -4.84 -6.88 19.52
CA TYR A 452 -3.40 -6.88 19.25
C TYR A 452 -2.73 -5.63 19.81
N ALA A 453 -1.44 -5.78 20.11
CA ALA A 453 -0.55 -4.69 20.48
C ALA A 453 0.83 -4.93 19.87
N THR A 454 1.44 -3.88 19.31
CA THR A 454 2.80 -3.94 18.78
C THR A 454 3.58 -2.71 19.24
N TYR A 455 4.67 -2.91 19.94
CA TYR A 455 5.68 -1.89 20.18
C TYR A 455 6.69 -1.92 19.03
N PHE A 456 7.09 -0.76 18.53
CA PHE A 456 8.12 -0.63 17.52
C PHE A 456 9.13 0.45 17.90
N ASN A 457 10.40 0.21 17.53
CA ASN A 457 11.48 1.16 17.68
C ASN A 457 12.40 1.10 16.46
N ARG A 458 12.66 2.25 15.85
CA ARG A 458 13.54 2.37 14.69
C ARG A 458 14.54 3.51 14.90
N LYS A 459 15.81 3.24 14.60
CA LYS A 459 16.87 4.23 14.52
C LYS A 459 17.33 4.32 13.08
N SER A 460 17.22 5.50 12.50
CA SER A 460 17.64 5.78 11.13
C SER A 460 18.83 6.75 11.13
N SER A 461 19.77 6.53 10.21
CA SER A 461 20.95 7.34 10.03
C SER A 461 21.14 7.73 8.57
N ASP A 462 21.84 8.82 8.33
CA ASP A 462 22.19 9.34 7.01
C ASP A 462 20.94 9.61 6.12
N LEU A 463 19.80 10.02 6.71
CA LEU A 463 18.61 10.36 5.93
C LEU A 463 18.94 11.44 4.90
N ILE A 464 18.41 11.28 3.69
CA ILE A 464 18.62 12.22 2.60
C ILE A 464 17.48 13.24 2.58
N ALA A 465 17.82 14.51 2.63
CA ALA A 465 16.90 15.62 2.51
C ALA A 465 17.46 16.71 1.61
N PHE A 466 16.58 17.46 0.94
CA PHE A 466 16.98 18.62 0.16
C PHE A 466 17.18 19.83 1.05
N SER A 467 18.36 20.47 0.92
CA SER A 467 18.75 21.66 1.66
C SER A 467 18.48 22.91 0.83
N PHE A 468 17.56 23.77 1.27
CA PHE A 468 17.32 25.07 0.65
C PHE A 468 18.44 26.10 0.89
N THR A 469 19.41 25.78 1.76
CA THR A 469 20.58 26.64 2.01
C THR A 469 21.66 26.42 0.96
N THR A 470 21.93 25.16 0.63
CA THR A 470 22.95 24.77 -0.35
C THR A 470 22.38 24.49 -1.73
N PHE A 471 21.04 24.38 -1.85
CA PHE A 471 20.31 23.92 -3.04
C PHE A 471 20.76 22.55 -3.53
N GLN A 472 21.14 21.66 -2.60
CA GLN A 472 21.56 20.30 -2.89
C GLN A 472 20.94 19.29 -1.92
N SER A 473 20.92 18.03 -2.32
CA SER A 473 20.60 16.91 -1.43
C SER A 473 21.74 16.65 -0.46
N GLU A 474 21.43 16.48 0.82
CA GLU A 474 22.38 16.27 1.91
C GLU A 474 21.94 15.12 2.81
N ASN A 475 22.89 14.40 3.41
CA ASN A 475 22.57 13.48 4.49
C ASN A 475 22.32 14.27 5.78
N ILE A 476 21.15 14.04 6.39
CA ILE A 476 20.86 14.46 7.77
C ILE A 476 21.13 13.30 8.72
N ASP A 477 21.79 13.56 9.86
CA ASP A 477 22.48 12.51 10.60
C ASP A 477 21.55 11.42 11.18
N GLN A 478 20.53 11.76 11.97
CA GLN A 478 19.80 10.75 12.75
C GLN A 478 18.32 11.08 12.95
N VAL A 479 17.49 10.04 12.95
CA VAL A 479 16.08 10.08 13.35
C VAL A 479 15.76 8.87 14.23
N ASP A 480 15.20 9.12 15.42
CA ASP A 480 14.61 8.10 16.25
C ASP A 480 13.10 8.05 16.03
N THR A 481 12.57 6.86 15.86
CA THR A 481 11.13 6.63 15.77
C THR A 481 10.75 5.50 16.72
N ASP A 482 9.81 5.75 17.62
CA ASP A 482 9.24 4.74 18.50
C ASP A 482 7.73 4.90 18.61
N GLY A 483 7.06 3.83 19.01
CA GLY A 483 5.63 3.91 19.17
C GLY A 483 4.96 2.60 19.55
N ILE A 484 3.64 2.69 19.62
CA ILE A 484 2.75 1.57 19.94
C ILE A 484 1.57 1.58 18.96
N GLU A 485 1.25 0.41 18.42
CA GLU A 485 0.02 0.12 17.70
C GLU A 485 -0.84 -0.81 18.56
N VAL A 486 -2.10 -0.44 18.77
CA VAL A 486 -3.07 -1.31 19.44
C VAL A 486 -4.37 -1.35 18.64
N GLY A 487 -5.08 -2.44 18.73
CA GLY A 487 -6.39 -2.52 18.10
C GLY A 487 -7.17 -3.74 18.52
N PHE A 488 -8.45 -3.73 18.13
CA PHE A 488 -9.35 -4.85 18.32
C PHE A 488 -10.25 -5.04 17.10
N ALA A 489 -10.69 -6.28 16.91
CA ALA A 489 -11.79 -6.65 16.04
C ALA A 489 -12.80 -7.45 16.86
N LEU A 490 -14.09 -7.23 16.64
CA LEU A 490 -15.16 -7.85 17.38
C LEU A 490 -16.35 -8.10 16.46
N GLN A 491 -16.87 -9.33 16.49
CA GLN A 491 -18.10 -9.75 15.84
C GLN A 491 -19.12 -10.20 16.90
N PRO A 492 -19.87 -9.25 17.52
CA PRO A 492 -20.77 -9.56 18.65
C PRO A 492 -21.93 -10.46 18.24
N THR A 493 -22.36 -10.37 17.00
CA THR A 493 -23.44 -11.16 16.37
C THR A 493 -23.13 -11.36 14.90
N ASP A 494 -23.77 -12.33 14.26
CA ASP A 494 -23.69 -12.51 12.82
C ASP A 494 -24.03 -11.21 12.10
N GLY A 495 -23.16 -10.80 11.17
CA GLY A 495 -23.35 -9.62 10.35
C GLY A 495 -22.98 -8.27 11.01
N LEU A 496 -22.54 -8.21 12.28
CA LEU A 496 -22.03 -6.99 12.90
C LEU A 496 -20.53 -7.10 13.15
N ASN A 497 -19.74 -6.31 12.42
CA ASN A 497 -18.29 -6.24 12.55
C ASN A 497 -17.88 -4.88 13.11
N ILE A 498 -17.04 -4.87 14.12
CA ILE A 498 -16.47 -3.67 14.74
C ILE A 498 -14.96 -3.82 14.74
N GLN A 499 -14.25 -2.87 14.15
CA GLN A 499 -12.80 -2.85 14.15
C GLN A 499 -12.31 -1.47 14.59
N ALA A 500 -11.33 -1.44 15.48
CA ALA A 500 -10.68 -0.19 15.85
C ALA A 500 -9.18 -0.39 15.98
N ASN A 501 -8.45 0.67 15.67
CA ASN A 501 -7.02 0.74 15.95
C ASN A 501 -6.62 2.15 16.38
N TYR A 502 -5.52 2.19 17.10
CA TYR A 502 -4.87 3.42 17.51
C TYR A 502 -3.36 3.23 17.43
N THR A 503 -2.68 4.28 16.98
CA THR A 503 -1.22 4.33 16.88
C THR A 503 -0.71 5.59 17.55
N LEU A 504 0.28 5.42 18.41
CA LEU A 504 1.16 6.47 18.92
C LEU A 504 2.48 6.36 18.17
N THR A 505 2.95 7.46 17.55
CA THR A 505 4.21 7.50 16.80
C THR A 505 5.02 8.73 17.21
N ASN A 506 6.19 8.53 17.77
CA ASN A 506 7.17 9.56 18.03
C ASN A 506 8.28 9.48 16.97
N ALA A 507 8.32 10.41 16.02
CA ALA A 507 9.36 10.48 15.01
C ALA A 507 10.14 11.79 15.22
N ILE A 508 11.34 11.70 15.78
CA ILE A 508 12.11 12.83 16.30
C ILE A 508 13.45 12.95 15.58
N ASN A 509 13.74 14.15 15.09
CA ASN A 509 15.04 14.50 14.55
C ASN A 509 16.09 14.53 15.67
N ARG A 510 17.17 13.75 15.52
CA ARG A 510 18.30 13.68 16.45
C ARG A 510 19.58 14.28 15.86
N SER A 511 19.50 14.83 14.65
CA SER A 511 20.63 15.50 14.00
C SER A 511 21.03 16.76 14.75
N ALA A 512 22.32 17.03 14.83
CA ALA A 512 22.80 18.29 15.39
C ALA A 512 22.34 19.48 14.55
N GLY A 513 21.98 20.59 15.19
CA GLY A 513 21.56 21.82 14.51
C GLY A 513 20.21 22.34 14.98
N ALA A 514 19.61 23.27 14.21
CA ALA A 514 18.43 24.03 14.61
C ALA A 514 17.18 23.16 14.79
N ASN A 515 17.12 21.99 14.14
CA ASN A 515 15.97 21.09 14.17
C ASN A 515 16.14 19.93 15.17
N LEU A 516 17.16 19.93 16.02
CA LEU A 516 17.37 18.89 17.04
C LEU A 516 16.17 18.83 18.00
N GLY A 517 15.58 17.65 18.13
CA GLY A 517 14.42 17.40 18.99
C GLY A 517 13.07 17.71 18.34
N ASN A 518 13.06 18.26 17.13
CA ASN A 518 11.83 18.51 16.38
C ASN A 518 11.19 17.20 15.89
N ARG A 519 9.85 17.20 15.82
CA ARG A 519 9.08 16.14 15.18
C ARG A 519 9.28 16.19 13.67
N LEU A 520 9.31 15.03 13.02
CA LEU A 520 9.31 15.00 11.57
C LEU A 520 7.99 15.57 11.01
N ALA A 521 8.10 16.32 9.92
CA ALA A 521 6.97 16.98 9.28
C ALA A 521 5.91 15.99 8.74
N LEU A 522 4.65 16.37 8.75
CA LEU A 522 3.49 15.62 8.20
C LEU A 522 3.23 14.25 8.86
N ARG A 523 3.74 14.03 10.09
CA ARG A 523 3.50 12.81 10.86
C ARG A 523 2.71 13.15 12.12
N PRO A 524 1.41 12.86 12.17
CA PRO A 524 0.65 13.00 13.40
C PRO A 524 1.20 12.03 14.46
N GLN A 525 1.31 12.52 15.70
CA GLN A 525 1.75 11.69 16.81
C GLN A 525 0.70 10.63 17.18
N HIS A 526 -0.57 10.99 17.05
CA HIS A 526 -1.71 10.15 17.35
C HIS A 526 -2.51 9.92 16.08
N SER A 527 -2.83 8.68 15.77
CA SER A 527 -3.73 8.32 14.68
C SER A 527 -4.59 7.12 15.08
N GLY A 528 -5.75 6.99 14.46
CA GLY A 528 -6.61 5.84 14.71
C GLY A 528 -7.80 5.78 13.80
N SER A 529 -8.44 4.63 13.78
CA SER A 529 -9.69 4.41 13.05
C SER A 529 -10.64 3.54 13.85
N LEU A 530 -11.94 3.76 13.66
CA LEU A 530 -13.02 2.89 14.09
C LEU A 530 -13.90 2.64 12.89
N THR A 531 -14.19 1.38 12.58
CA THR A 531 -15.17 0.98 11.56
C THR A 531 -16.21 0.07 12.18
N ILE A 532 -17.46 0.30 11.83
CA ILE A 532 -18.60 -0.51 12.23
C ILE A 532 -19.37 -0.85 10.97
N ASP A 533 -19.51 -2.11 10.67
CA ASP A 533 -20.22 -2.61 9.50
C ASP A 533 -21.30 -3.60 9.96
N TRP A 534 -22.56 -3.33 9.58
CA TRP A 534 -23.72 -4.09 10.00
C TRP A 534 -24.58 -4.52 8.84
N GLN A 535 -24.67 -5.80 8.61
CA GLN A 535 -25.63 -6.41 7.71
C GLN A 535 -26.93 -6.68 8.47
N THR A 536 -27.95 -5.87 8.20
CA THR A 536 -29.26 -6.00 8.84
C THR A 536 -30.00 -7.25 8.37
N PRO A 537 -31.00 -7.74 9.14
CA PRO A 537 -31.86 -8.84 8.71
C PRO A 537 -32.65 -8.55 7.43
N TRP A 538 -32.77 -7.29 7.04
CA TRP A 538 -33.49 -6.85 5.80
C TRP A 538 -32.56 -6.73 4.60
N ARG A 539 -31.40 -7.33 4.63
CA ARG A 539 -30.36 -7.28 3.60
C ARG A 539 -29.71 -5.89 3.40
N LEU A 540 -30.12 -4.87 4.15
CA LEU A 540 -29.45 -3.56 4.12
C LEU A 540 -28.11 -3.68 4.87
N LYS A 541 -27.02 -3.28 4.23
CA LYS A 541 -25.71 -3.14 4.86
C LYS A 541 -25.49 -1.68 5.23
N LEU A 542 -25.10 -1.43 6.45
CA LEU A 542 -24.78 -0.10 6.98
C LEU A 542 -23.32 -0.09 7.43
N GLY A 543 -22.60 0.93 7.08
CA GLY A 543 -21.22 1.12 7.51
C GLY A 543 -21.00 2.51 8.08
N ALA A 544 -20.20 2.60 9.12
CA ALA A 544 -19.71 3.86 9.68
C ALA A 544 -18.20 3.77 9.88
N SER A 545 -17.50 4.86 9.60
CA SER A 545 -16.06 4.98 9.88
C SER A 545 -15.78 6.30 10.58
N VAL A 546 -14.89 6.24 11.57
CA VAL A 546 -14.30 7.43 12.21
C VAL A 546 -12.80 7.34 12.03
N LEU A 547 -12.20 8.39 11.50
CA LEU A 547 -10.76 8.54 11.31
C LEU A 547 -10.25 9.66 12.21
N LEU A 548 -9.22 9.39 12.98
CA LEU A 548 -8.54 10.33 13.87
C LEU A 548 -7.12 10.59 13.38
N ALA A 549 -6.76 11.85 13.20
CA ALA A 549 -5.38 12.31 13.06
C ALA A 549 -5.10 13.40 14.10
N GLY A 550 -4.08 13.21 14.92
CA GLY A 550 -3.59 14.21 15.87
C GLY A 550 -2.88 15.37 15.15
N ASP A 551 -2.40 16.33 15.93
CA ASP A 551 -1.62 17.44 15.40
C ASP A 551 -0.27 16.97 14.80
N SER A 552 0.18 17.71 13.81
CA SER A 552 1.48 17.52 13.16
C SER A 552 2.11 18.88 12.82
N PHE A 553 3.24 18.86 12.16
CA PHE A 553 3.87 20.05 11.61
C PHE A 553 4.08 19.91 10.12
N ASP A 554 3.96 21.01 9.39
CA ASP A 554 4.17 21.03 7.95
C ASP A 554 5.65 21.03 7.56
N ASN A 555 6.52 21.56 8.41
CA ASN A 555 7.93 21.77 8.13
C ASN A 555 8.86 21.23 9.23
N ALA A 556 10.12 21.03 8.88
CA ALA A 556 11.15 20.48 9.76
C ALA A 556 11.49 21.37 10.97
N SER A 557 11.28 22.70 10.87
CA SER A 557 11.49 23.64 11.97
C SER A 557 10.35 23.63 13.00
N ASN A 558 9.28 22.91 12.76
CA ASN A 558 8.06 22.86 13.57
C ASN A 558 7.41 24.23 13.78
N SER A 559 7.64 25.17 12.86
CA SER A 559 7.08 26.53 12.93
C SER A 559 5.66 26.64 12.38
N VAL A 560 5.23 25.71 11.52
CA VAL A 560 3.88 25.65 10.95
C VAL A 560 3.19 24.41 11.51
N ARG A 561 2.30 24.64 12.48
CA ARG A 561 1.49 23.56 13.08
C ARG A 561 0.25 23.29 12.23
N LEU A 562 -0.05 22.03 12.06
CA LEU A 562 -1.29 21.50 11.49
C LEU A 562 -2.13 20.91 12.62
N ASP A 563 -3.34 21.44 12.83
CA ASP A 563 -4.22 20.96 13.88
C ASP A 563 -4.75 19.55 13.58
N GLY A 564 -4.93 18.77 14.63
CA GLY A 564 -5.55 17.46 14.53
C GLY A 564 -7.01 17.52 14.12
N TYR A 565 -7.53 16.45 13.52
CA TYR A 565 -8.90 16.38 13.05
C TYR A 565 -9.52 15.00 13.24
N THR A 566 -10.85 14.97 13.23
CA THR A 566 -11.64 13.73 13.23
C THR A 566 -12.64 13.79 12.09
N LEU A 567 -12.66 12.76 11.26
CA LEU A 567 -13.60 12.61 10.15
C LEU A 567 -14.55 11.45 10.44
N ALA A 568 -15.82 11.62 10.13
CA ALA A 568 -16.81 10.55 10.18
C ALA A 568 -17.41 10.33 8.81
N HIS A 569 -17.58 9.07 8.42
CA HIS A 569 -18.15 8.66 7.14
C HIS A 569 -19.29 7.68 7.39
N LEU A 570 -20.34 7.74 6.58
CA LEU A 570 -21.43 6.78 6.56
C LEU A 570 -21.54 6.11 5.20
N ARG A 571 -21.87 4.84 5.21
CA ARG A 571 -22.05 4.01 4.02
C ARG A 571 -23.33 3.20 4.15
N ALA A 572 -23.99 2.96 3.03
CA ALA A 572 -25.09 2.04 2.95
C ALA A 572 -25.05 1.28 1.62
N SER A 573 -25.44 0.02 1.62
CA SER A 573 -25.69 -0.70 0.37
C SER A 573 -26.87 -1.66 0.52
N TYR A 574 -27.57 -1.88 -0.59
CA TYR A 574 -28.76 -2.71 -0.64
C TYR A 574 -28.75 -3.58 -1.89
N PRO A 575 -28.73 -4.92 -1.75
CA PRO A 575 -28.82 -5.82 -2.88
C PRO A 575 -30.26 -5.82 -3.42
N LEU A 576 -30.43 -5.36 -4.65
CA LEU A 576 -31.71 -5.41 -5.37
C LEU A 576 -32.10 -6.86 -5.69
N ASN A 577 -31.10 -7.65 -6.05
CA ASN A 577 -31.15 -9.10 -6.27
C ASN A 577 -29.76 -9.70 -6.03
N ASP A 578 -29.54 -10.94 -6.40
CA ASP A 578 -28.25 -11.62 -6.17
C ASP A 578 -27.11 -11.09 -7.08
N GLN A 579 -27.45 -10.35 -8.12
CA GLN A 579 -26.50 -9.81 -9.11
C GLN A 579 -26.29 -8.30 -8.99
N LEU A 580 -27.26 -7.55 -8.49
CA LEU A 580 -27.25 -6.09 -8.48
C LEU A 580 -27.34 -5.53 -7.07
N GLU A 581 -26.44 -4.63 -6.72
CA GLU A 581 -26.40 -3.90 -5.44
C GLU A 581 -26.36 -2.38 -5.70
N LEU A 582 -27.25 -1.64 -5.06
CA LEU A 582 -27.15 -0.19 -4.95
C LEU A 582 -26.31 0.17 -3.72
N TYR A 583 -25.51 1.19 -3.83
CA TYR A 583 -24.74 1.68 -2.70
C TYR A 583 -24.61 3.21 -2.70
N GLY A 584 -24.28 3.75 -1.55
CA GLY A 584 -24.00 5.17 -1.41
C GLY A 584 -23.23 5.45 -0.13
N ARG A 585 -22.52 6.56 -0.12
CA ARG A 585 -21.77 7.02 1.04
C ARG A 585 -21.83 8.54 1.19
N VAL A 586 -21.66 8.97 2.41
CA VAL A 586 -21.41 10.36 2.79
C VAL A 586 -20.07 10.41 3.51
N GLU A 587 -19.14 11.15 2.97
CA GLU A 587 -17.83 11.38 3.54
C GLU A 587 -17.81 12.72 4.30
N ASN A 588 -16.97 12.79 5.33
CA ASN A 588 -16.88 13.96 6.20
C ASN A 588 -18.28 14.48 6.66
N LEU A 589 -19.03 13.60 7.28
CA LEU A 589 -20.44 13.80 7.67
C LEU A 589 -20.69 15.12 8.40
N PHE A 590 -19.76 15.53 9.26
CA PHE A 590 -19.88 16.72 10.10
C PHE A 590 -19.30 18.00 9.46
N ASP A 591 -18.84 17.91 8.19
CA ASP A 591 -18.22 19.02 7.45
C ASP A 591 -17.02 19.62 8.17
N THR A 592 -16.21 18.76 8.80
CA THR A 592 -15.02 19.18 9.53
C THR A 592 -14.03 19.83 8.56
N GLN A 593 -13.62 21.06 8.88
CA GLN A 593 -12.55 21.74 8.14
C GLN A 593 -11.21 21.24 8.68
N TYR A 594 -10.33 20.77 7.80
CA TYR A 594 -9.04 20.23 8.18
C TYR A 594 -7.98 20.50 7.11
N VAL A 595 -6.73 20.42 7.49
CA VAL A 595 -5.58 20.63 6.61
C VAL A 595 -4.58 19.49 6.81
N GLN A 596 -4.14 18.88 5.72
CA GLN A 596 -3.12 17.82 5.73
C GLN A 596 -1.73 18.33 5.36
N VAL A 597 -1.69 19.37 4.51
CA VAL A 597 -0.48 20.08 4.09
C VAL A 597 -0.83 21.56 4.02
N ALA A 598 -0.01 22.41 4.61
CA ALA A 598 -0.26 23.85 4.66
C ALA A 598 -0.42 24.44 3.25
N GLY A 599 -1.44 25.28 3.09
CA GLY A 599 -1.74 25.93 1.81
C GLY A 599 -2.61 25.12 0.85
N PHE A 600 -2.98 23.88 1.19
CA PHE A 600 -3.83 23.04 0.34
C PHE A 600 -5.19 22.77 0.96
N ASN A 601 -6.20 22.73 0.10
CA ASN A 601 -7.57 22.41 0.47
C ASN A 601 -7.79 20.90 0.67
N THR A 602 -8.82 20.59 1.43
CA THR A 602 -9.36 19.24 1.60
C THR A 602 -10.87 19.25 1.37
N TYR A 603 -11.44 18.09 1.05
CA TYR A 603 -12.88 18.00 0.83
C TYR A 603 -13.68 18.22 2.12
N GLY A 604 -14.71 19.07 2.04
CA GLY A 604 -15.80 19.14 3.00
C GLY A 604 -16.71 17.91 2.90
N ARG A 605 -17.93 18.02 3.49
CA ARG A 605 -18.94 16.97 3.36
C ARG A 605 -19.33 16.75 1.90
N ASN A 606 -19.28 15.51 1.47
CA ASN A 606 -19.61 15.10 0.11
C ASN A 606 -20.40 13.77 0.09
N ALA A 607 -21.06 13.47 -1.04
CA ALA A 607 -21.85 12.26 -1.18
C ALA A 607 -21.70 11.66 -2.57
N HIS A 608 -21.74 10.31 -2.63
CA HIS A 608 -21.64 9.52 -3.85
C HIS A 608 -22.67 8.39 -3.83
N PHE A 609 -23.15 8.01 -5.03
CA PHE A 609 -24.13 6.94 -5.21
C PHE A 609 -23.67 6.05 -6.37
N GLY A 610 -23.89 4.75 -6.25
CA GLY A 610 -23.45 3.83 -7.28
C GLY A 610 -24.28 2.55 -7.34
N ILE A 611 -23.97 1.80 -8.37
CA ILE A 611 -24.49 0.46 -8.61
C ILE A 611 -23.35 -0.51 -8.88
N ARG A 612 -23.45 -1.71 -8.34
CA ARG A 612 -22.53 -2.82 -8.61
C ARG A 612 -23.30 -3.98 -9.20
N ALA A 613 -22.66 -4.67 -10.13
CA ALA A 613 -23.16 -5.89 -10.74
C ALA A 613 -22.12 -7.01 -10.58
N LYS A 614 -22.57 -8.22 -10.21
CA LYS A 614 -21.73 -9.42 -10.05
C LYS A 614 -22.41 -10.60 -10.76
N PHE A 615 -21.67 -11.29 -11.65
CA PHE A 615 -22.16 -12.39 -12.46
C PHE A 615 -21.21 -13.59 -12.38
#